data_cba6e90a46500776efc35b8a6660e73b
#
_entry.id   cba6e90a46500776efc35b8a6660e73b
#
_cell.length_a   1.000
_cell.length_b   1.000
_cell.length_c   1.000
_cell.angle_alpha   90.00
_cell.angle_beta   90.00
_cell.angle_gamma   90.00
#
_symmetry.space_group_name_H-M   'P 1'
#
loop_
_entity.id
_entity.type
_entity.pdbx_description
1 polymer ?
#
loop_
_entity_poly.entity_id
_entity_poly.type
_entity_poly.pdbx_seq_one_letter_code
_entity_poly.pdbx_strand_id
1 'polypeptide(L)'
;KKNIYKIKVNKLKNTVTVYRHTKKGKYKPYKAFVCSSGKATPVGTFSLGEKYRWHALMGPSYGQYCTRIYGGFLFHSVWYYQPKKNTQSYAQFNRLGTMASHGCIRLTVADSKWIYDNCPSGTKVVIYNSPKAGPLGKPKAQKLSGHMGWDPTDPDIHNPYLIKVKSIKLSTTKKTLEIGGKKKDAKF
;
A
#
# COMPACT_ATOMS: atom_id res chain seq x y z
N LYS A 1 18.05 3.42 11.39
CA LYS A 1 17.39 2.12 11.71
C LYS A 1 18.16 0.97 11.06
N LYS A 2 18.42 -0.12 11.82
CA LYS A 2 19.01 -1.33 11.26
C LYS A 2 18.08 -1.92 10.20
N ASN A 3 18.62 -2.27 9.03
CA ASN A 3 17.84 -2.88 7.96
C ASN A 3 17.56 -4.35 8.29
N ILE A 4 16.33 -4.66 8.67
CA ILE A 4 15.89 -6.01 9.03
C ILE A 4 14.92 -6.61 8.00
N TYR A 5 14.62 -5.87 6.94
CA TYR A 5 13.66 -6.29 5.93
C TYR A 5 14.33 -6.52 4.58
N LYS A 6 13.70 -7.38 3.77
CA LYS A 6 13.97 -7.60 2.36
C LYS A 6 12.62 -7.69 1.65
N ILE A 7 12.50 -7.09 0.48
CA ILE A 7 11.27 -7.05 -0.29
C ILE A 7 11.44 -7.92 -1.54
N LYS A 8 10.43 -8.72 -1.86
CA LYS A 8 10.32 -9.41 -3.14
C LYS A 8 9.04 -9.00 -3.84
N VAL A 9 9.13 -8.61 -5.09
CA VAL A 9 8.00 -8.22 -5.94
C VAL A 9 7.83 -9.25 -7.04
N ASN A 10 6.74 -10.01 -7.00
CA ASN A 10 6.35 -10.84 -8.13
C ASN A 10 5.55 -9.99 -9.11
N LYS A 11 6.19 -9.55 -10.18
CA LYS A 11 5.62 -8.72 -11.23
C LYS A 11 4.44 -9.41 -11.92
N LEU A 12 4.57 -10.70 -12.23
CA LEU A 12 3.54 -11.47 -12.94
C LEU A 12 2.25 -11.61 -12.13
N LYS A 13 2.37 -11.77 -10.81
CA LYS A 13 1.21 -11.93 -9.92
C LYS A 13 0.81 -10.65 -9.20
N ASN A 14 1.52 -9.53 -9.43
CA ASN A 14 1.23 -8.24 -8.78
C ASN A 14 1.15 -8.39 -7.26
N THR A 15 2.17 -9.01 -6.69
CA THR A 15 2.26 -9.31 -5.25
C THR A 15 3.62 -8.91 -4.71
N VAL A 16 3.62 -8.19 -3.61
CA VAL A 16 4.82 -7.87 -2.83
C VAL A 16 4.85 -8.78 -1.61
N THR A 17 5.98 -9.44 -1.36
CA THR A 17 6.24 -10.16 -0.11
C THR A 17 7.39 -9.50 0.62
N VAL A 18 7.14 -9.07 1.84
CA VAL A 18 8.17 -8.58 2.76
C VAL A 18 8.68 -9.74 3.61
N TYR A 19 9.98 -9.87 3.68
CA TYR A 19 10.68 -10.82 4.54
C TYR A 19 11.33 -10.07 5.68
N ARG A 20 11.28 -10.64 6.88
CA ARG A 20 11.93 -10.10 8.07
C ARG A 20 13.08 -10.99 8.51
N HIS A 21 14.21 -10.38 8.84
CA HIS A 21 15.37 -11.06 9.40
C HIS A 21 15.06 -11.56 10.82
N THR A 22 15.32 -12.84 11.07
CA THR A 22 15.11 -13.46 12.38
C THR A 22 16.38 -13.40 13.22
N LYS A 23 16.26 -13.58 14.53
CA LYS A 23 17.43 -13.70 15.44
C LYS A 23 18.40 -14.82 15.04
N LYS A 24 17.92 -15.85 14.32
CA LYS A 24 18.73 -16.98 13.81
C LYS A 24 19.40 -16.71 12.46
N GLY A 25 19.48 -15.45 12.01
CA GLY A 25 20.17 -15.08 10.78
C GLY A 25 19.43 -15.37 9.47
N LYS A 26 18.18 -15.83 9.50
CA LYS A 26 17.39 -16.18 8.31
C LYS A 26 16.27 -15.17 8.06
N TYR A 27 15.96 -14.93 6.78
CA TYR A 27 14.77 -14.18 6.38
C TYR A 27 13.55 -15.09 6.33
N LYS A 28 12.46 -14.71 7.02
CA LYS A 28 11.17 -15.38 6.94
C LYS A 28 10.10 -14.46 6.33
N PRO A 29 9.12 -15.01 5.58
CA PRO A 29 7.98 -14.23 5.12
C PRO A 29 7.28 -13.56 6.29
N TYR A 30 6.93 -12.27 6.12
CA TYR A 30 6.39 -11.46 7.20
C TYR A 30 5.08 -10.77 6.84
N LYS A 31 5.02 -10.14 5.65
CA LYS A 31 3.83 -9.46 5.12
C LYS A 31 3.69 -9.72 3.63
N ALA A 32 2.45 -9.70 3.15
CA ALA A 32 2.17 -9.64 1.73
C ALA A 32 1.28 -8.44 1.42
N PHE A 33 1.53 -7.78 0.28
CA PHE A 33 0.75 -6.67 -0.23
C PHE A 33 0.30 -6.98 -1.66
N VAL A 34 -0.92 -6.61 -1.99
CA VAL A 34 -1.36 -6.55 -3.37
C VAL A 34 -0.77 -5.29 -4.02
N CYS A 35 -0.29 -5.38 -5.24
CA CYS A 35 0.27 -4.25 -5.95
C CYS A 35 -0.21 -4.19 -7.40
N SER A 36 0.15 -3.12 -8.11
CA SER A 36 0.10 -3.05 -9.57
C SER A 36 1.48 -2.71 -10.10
N SER A 37 2.05 -3.62 -10.86
CA SER A 37 3.26 -3.41 -11.65
C SER A 37 2.93 -2.93 -13.08
N GLY A 38 3.94 -2.74 -13.90
CA GLY A 38 3.82 -2.38 -15.33
C GLY A 38 4.69 -3.23 -16.24
N LYS A 39 4.47 -3.12 -17.54
CA LYS A 39 5.30 -3.80 -18.53
C LYS A 39 6.78 -3.41 -18.38
N ALA A 40 7.06 -2.11 -18.17
CA ALA A 40 8.41 -1.60 -18.02
C ALA A 40 9.01 -1.82 -16.61
N THR A 41 8.28 -2.41 -15.65
CA THR A 41 8.86 -2.74 -14.35
C THR A 41 10.06 -3.67 -14.54
N PRO A 42 11.28 -3.26 -14.13
CA PRO A 42 12.48 -4.04 -14.33
C PRO A 42 12.50 -5.30 -13.46
N VAL A 43 13.02 -6.39 -13.99
CA VAL A 43 13.34 -7.60 -13.22
C VAL A 43 14.79 -7.51 -12.77
N GLY A 44 15.08 -7.88 -11.54
CA GLY A 44 16.44 -7.81 -11.00
C GLY A 44 16.48 -7.59 -9.49
N THR A 45 17.68 -7.28 -9.01
CA THR A 45 17.94 -6.97 -7.60
C THR A 45 18.35 -5.52 -7.47
N PHE A 46 17.66 -4.79 -6.60
CA PHE A 46 17.83 -3.36 -6.37
C PHE A 46 17.94 -3.07 -4.87
N SER A 47 18.26 -1.84 -4.55
CA SER A 47 18.28 -1.32 -3.18
C SER A 47 17.45 -0.07 -3.09
N LEU A 48 16.61 0.06 -2.06
CA LEU A 48 15.80 1.26 -1.85
C LEU A 48 16.68 2.50 -1.70
N GLY A 49 16.26 3.57 -2.31
CA GLY A 49 16.89 4.89 -2.26
C GLY A 49 16.06 5.92 -1.51
N GLU A 50 15.91 7.10 -2.12
CA GLU A 50 15.26 8.27 -1.55
C GLU A 50 13.76 8.05 -1.33
N LYS A 51 13.22 8.83 -0.41
CA LYS A 51 11.82 8.81 -0.01
C LYS A 51 11.19 10.18 -0.14
N TYR A 52 9.97 10.20 -0.63
CA TYR A 52 9.19 11.43 -0.80
C TYR A 52 7.81 11.24 -0.19
N ARG A 53 7.38 12.18 0.64
CA ARG A 53 6.01 12.12 1.21
C ARG A 53 4.96 12.26 0.11
N TRP A 54 5.19 13.18 -0.83
CA TRP A 54 4.51 13.33 -2.09
C TRP A 54 5.55 13.44 -3.20
N HIS A 55 5.26 12.89 -4.37
CA HIS A 55 6.13 12.98 -5.54
C HIS A 55 5.29 13.10 -6.81
N ALA A 56 5.69 14.02 -7.69
CA ALA A 56 5.14 14.12 -9.02
C ALA A 56 5.52 12.86 -9.83
N LEU A 57 4.54 12.28 -10.48
CA LEU A 57 4.69 11.09 -11.30
C LEU A 57 4.56 11.48 -12.78
N MET A 58 4.65 10.50 -13.68
CA MET A 58 4.45 10.71 -15.11
C MET A 58 3.03 11.24 -15.38
N GLY A 59 2.93 12.30 -16.19
CA GLY A 59 1.70 13.06 -16.41
C GLY A 59 1.40 13.98 -15.22
N PRO A 60 0.29 14.71 -15.20
CA PRO A 60 -0.12 15.53 -14.08
C PRO A 60 -0.72 14.65 -12.97
N SER A 61 0.11 13.81 -12.34
CA SER A 61 -0.31 12.91 -11.27
C SER A 61 0.73 12.84 -10.16
N TYR A 62 0.28 12.42 -8.96
CA TYR A 62 1.09 12.44 -7.74
C TYR A 62 0.91 11.14 -6.96
N GLY A 63 1.98 10.70 -6.29
CA GLY A 63 1.95 9.55 -5.35
C GLY A 63 2.25 9.99 -3.93
N GLN A 64 1.68 9.29 -2.97
CA GLN A 64 2.04 9.38 -1.55
C GLN A 64 3.04 8.31 -1.16
N TYR A 65 3.86 8.60 -0.14
CA TYR A 65 4.81 7.66 0.45
C TYR A 65 5.67 6.94 -0.59
N CYS A 66 6.23 7.73 -1.48
CA CYS A 66 7.07 7.23 -2.57
C CYS A 66 8.43 6.79 -2.03
N THR A 67 8.89 5.62 -2.44
CA THR A 67 10.23 5.11 -2.12
C THR A 67 10.89 4.61 -3.39
N ARG A 68 12.05 5.16 -3.73
CA ARG A 68 12.78 4.83 -4.96
C ARG A 68 13.29 3.39 -4.90
N ILE A 69 13.09 2.66 -5.99
CA ILE A 69 13.62 1.32 -6.20
C ILE A 69 14.88 1.40 -7.07
N TYR A 70 14.77 2.03 -8.24
CA TYR A 70 15.85 2.19 -9.21
C TYR A 70 15.45 3.24 -10.26
N GLY A 71 16.34 4.14 -10.65
CA GLY A 71 16.05 5.17 -11.66
C GLY A 71 14.74 5.91 -11.37
N GLY A 72 13.81 5.90 -12.30
CA GLY A 72 12.46 6.47 -12.16
C GLY A 72 11.43 5.53 -11.52
N PHE A 73 11.78 4.30 -11.16
CA PHE A 73 10.85 3.31 -10.61
C PHE A 73 10.72 3.45 -9.09
N LEU A 74 9.48 3.57 -8.63
CA LEU A 74 9.14 3.81 -7.22
C LEU A 74 8.13 2.78 -6.71
N PHE A 75 8.16 2.49 -5.41
CA PHE A 75 6.95 2.14 -4.66
C PHE A 75 6.20 3.42 -4.34
N HIS A 76 4.90 3.46 -4.56
CA HIS A 76 4.04 4.59 -4.18
C HIS A 76 2.58 4.16 -4.08
N SER A 77 1.74 4.98 -3.46
CA SER A 77 0.28 4.77 -3.44
C SER A 77 -0.30 4.77 -4.85
N VAL A 78 -1.53 4.30 -5.02
CA VAL A 78 -2.31 4.66 -6.22
C VAL A 78 -2.28 6.17 -6.39
N TRP A 79 -2.20 6.66 -7.62
CA TRP A 79 -1.94 8.06 -7.91
C TRP A 79 -3.16 8.98 -7.71
N TYR A 80 -2.85 10.25 -7.53
CA TYR A 80 -3.76 11.36 -7.28
C TYR A 80 -3.68 12.41 -8.40
N TYR A 81 -4.77 13.11 -8.68
CA TYR A 81 -4.79 14.22 -9.64
C TYR A 81 -4.05 15.47 -9.11
N GLN A 82 -4.00 15.64 -7.80
CA GLN A 82 -3.28 16.70 -7.09
C GLN A 82 -2.57 16.09 -5.87
N PRO A 83 -1.57 16.78 -5.27
CA PRO A 83 -0.93 16.33 -4.03
C PRO A 83 -1.84 16.56 -2.81
N LYS A 84 -3.09 16.09 -2.91
CA LYS A 84 -4.14 16.19 -1.89
C LYS A 84 -4.79 14.82 -1.69
N LYS A 85 -5.04 14.44 -0.45
CA LYS A 85 -5.53 13.11 -0.07
C LYS A 85 -6.92 12.75 -0.60
N ASN A 86 -7.72 13.75 -0.95
CA ASN A 86 -9.08 13.59 -1.45
C ASN A 86 -9.19 13.63 -2.98
N THR A 87 -8.08 13.46 -3.71
CA THR A 87 -8.04 13.52 -5.18
C THR A 87 -7.51 12.25 -5.82
N GLN A 88 -7.59 11.09 -5.12
CA GLN A 88 -7.12 9.83 -5.65
C GLN A 88 -7.98 9.36 -6.83
N SER A 89 -7.33 8.76 -7.82
CA SER A 89 -8.00 8.13 -8.94
C SER A 89 -8.72 6.85 -8.51
N TYR A 90 -10.04 6.93 -8.46
CA TYR A 90 -10.94 5.81 -8.18
C TYR A 90 -10.75 4.65 -9.16
N ALA A 91 -10.73 4.95 -10.46
CA ALA A 91 -10.55 3.94 -11.50
C ALA A 91 -9.22 3.17 -11.34
N GLN A 92 -8.15 3.89 -10.97
CA GLN A 92 -6.85 3.26 -10.78
C GLN A 92 -6.76 2.49 -9.45
N PHE A 93 -7.41 2.95 -8.40
CA PHE A 93 -7.52 2.17 -7.16
C PHE A 93 -8.18 0.81 -7.43
N ASN A 94 -9.26 0.80 -8.20
CA ASN A 94 -9.96 -0.44 -8.58
C ASN A 94 -9.17 -1.34 -9.53
N ARG A 95 -8.04 -0.88 -10.07
CA ARG A 95 -7.11 -1.70 -10.85
C ARG A 95 -5.99 -2.35 -10.03
N LEU A 96 -5.91 -2.08 -8.71
CA LEU A 96 -4.94 -2.77 -7.85
C LEU A 96 -5.08 -4.30 -7.98
N GLY A 97 -3.93 -4.95 -8.05
CA GLY A 97 -3.84 -6.39 -8.28
C GLY A 97 -3.71 -6.79 -9.75
N THR A 98 -3.71 -5.83 -10.66
CA THR A 98 -3.49 -6.05 -12.11
C THR A 98 -2.26 -5.27 -12.59
N MET A 99 -1.72 -5.63 -13.75
CA MET A 99 -0.66 -4.88 -14.42
C MET A 99 -1.24 -3.57 -15.00
N ALA A 100 -1.13 -2.49 -14.25
CA ALA A 100 -1.83 -1.24 -14.54
C ALA A 100 -0.93 0.01 -14.52
N SER A 101 0.36 -0.12 -14.20
CA SER A 101 1.31 1.00 -14.19
C SER A 101 2.16 1.05 -15.45
N HIS A 102 2.89 2.15 -15.66
CA HIS A 102 3.93 2.23 -16.68
C HIS A 102 5.23 1.53 -16.24
N GLY A 103 5.44 1.35 -14.93
CA GLY A 103 6.64 0.68 -14.42
C GLY A 103 6.78 0.74 -12.91
N CYS A 104 6.30 1.80 -12.26
CA CYS A 104 6.27 1.90 -10.79
C CYS A 104 5.39 0.80 -10.17
N ILE A 105 5.62 0.50 -8.91
CA ILE A 105 4.84 -0.45 -8.12
C ILE A 105 3.82 0.33 -7.30
N ARG A 106 2.56 0.28 -7.74
CA ARG A 106 1.44 0.93 -7.05
C ARG A 106 0.92 0.05 -5.92
N LEU A 107 0.65 0.66 -4.78
CA LEU A 107 0.18 0.02 -3.55
C LEU A 107 -1.01 0.81 -2.99
N THR A 108 -1.65 0.29 -1.94
CA THR A 108 -2.52 1.11 -1.08
C THR A 108 -1.68 2.14 -0.33
N VAL A 109 -2.33 3.16 0.22
CA VAL A 109 -1.64 4.14 1.10
C VAL A 109 -1.03 3.44 2.30
N ALA A 110 -1.76 2.53 2.96
CA ALA A 110 -1.26 1.82 4.13
C ALA A 110 0.01 1.01 3.81
N ASP A 111 0.03 0.30 2.68
CA ASP A 111 1.15 -0.56 2.30
C ASP A 111 2.37 0.26 1.84
N SER A 112 2.16 1.33 1.06
CA SER A 112 3.23 2.24 0.66
C SER A 112 3.82 2.98 1.85
N LYS A 113 2.96 3.43 2.79
CA LYS A 113 3.37 4.04 4.05
C LYS A 113 4.16 3.05 4.91
N TRP A 114 3.74 1.80 4.96
CA TRP A 114 4.46 0.78 5.73
C TRP A 114 5.91 0.59 5.20
N ILE A 115 6.11 0.49 3.88
CA ILE A 115 7.45 0.43 3.27
C ILE A 115 8.23 1.70 3.58
N TYR A 116 7.61 2.86 3.40
CA TYR A 116 8.21 4.16 3.65
C TYR A 116 8.74 4.30 5.08
N ASP A 117 7.96 3.89 6.08
CA ASP A 117 8.29 4.04 7.50
C ASP A 117 9.29 2.98 8.00
N ASN A 118 9.23 1.76 7.47
CA ASN A 118 9.92 0.60 8.03
C ASN A 118 11.14 0.12 7.24
N CYS A 119 11.20 0.39 5.94
CA CYS A 119 12.29 -0.06 5.09
C CYS A 119 13.25 1.09 4.80
N PRO A 120 14.42 1.18 5.47
CA PRO A 120 15.40 2.26 5.23
C PRO A 120 16.03 2.16 3.84
N SER A 121 16.72 3.23 3.41
CA SER A 121 17.60 3.22 2.24
C SER A 121 18.58 2.02 2.34
N GLY A 122 18.88 1.40 1.21
CA GLY A 122 19.68 0.18 1.14
C GLY A 122 18.90 -1.12 1.40
N THR A 123 17.60 -1.07 1.74
CA THR A 123 16.76 -2.28 1.82
C THR A 123 16.73 -2.99 0.47
N LYS A 124 17.10 -4.28 0.46
CA LYS A 124 17.13 -5.09 -0.77
C LYS A 124 15.73 -5.33 -1.32
N VAL A 125 15.57 -5.08 -2.60
CA VAL A 125 14.35 -5.37 -3.38
C VAL A 125 14.70 -6.31 -4.52
N VAL A 126 13.99 -7.43 -4.62
CA VAL A 126 14.11 -8.38 -5.74
C VAL A 126 12.79 -8.38 -6.51
N ILE A 127 12.84 -7.98 -7.76
CA ILE A 127 11.70 -8.03 -8.69
C ILE A 127 11.87 -9.22 -9.61
N TYR A 128 10.86 -10.08 -9.70
CA TYR A 128 10.92 -11.34 -10.43
C TYR A 128 9.56 -11.71 -11.03
N ASN A 129 9.57 -12.70 -11.91
CA ASN A 129 8.37 -13.32 -12.47
C ASN A 129 8.23 -14.74 -11.92
N SER A 130 7.04 -15.10 -11.46
CA SER A 130 6.70 -16.46 -11.05
C SER A 130 5.20 -16.70 -11.22
N PRO A 131 4.77 -17.91 -11.61
CA PRO A 131 3.35 -18.27 -11.63
C PRO A 131 2.74 -18.40 -10.24
N LYS A 132 3.56 -18.57 -9.18
CA LYS A 132 3.13 -18.63 -7.77
C LYS A 132 3.30 -17.26 -7.12
N ALA A 133 2.25 -16.77 -6.46
CA ALA A 133 2.21 -15.42 -5.90
C ALA A 133 3.30 -15.17 -4.84
N GLY A 134 3.67 -16.18 -4.09
CA GLY A 134 4.64 -16.11 -3.00
C GLY A 134 4.17 -16.92 -1.79
N PRO A 135 5.00 -17.04 -0.74
CA PRO A 135 4.72 -17.97 0.38
C PRO A 135 3.51 -17.58 1.23
N LEU A 136 3.10 -16.30 1.21
CA LEU A 136 1.91 -15.81 1.93
C LEU A 136 0.69 -15.64 1.01
N GLY A 137 0.80 -16.05 -0.26
CA GLY A 137 -0.25 -15.84 -1.24
C GLY A 137 -0.37 -14.38 -1.69
N LYS A 138 -1.37 -14.11 -2.52
CA LYS A 138 -1.74 -12.76 -2.98
C LYS A 138 -2.93 -12.26 -2.18
N PRO A 139 -2.80 -11.17 -1.43
CA PRO A 139 -3.94 -10.55 -0.74
C PRO A 139 -5.02 -10.11 -1.74
N LYS A 140 -6.27 -10.18 -1.32
CA LYS A 140 -7.39 -9.69 -2.12
C LYS A 140 -7.32 -8.18 -2.26
N ALA A 141 -7.37 -7.68 -3.47
CA ALA A 141 -7.47 -6.25 -3.72
C ALA A 141 -8.86 -5.75 -3.31
N GLN A 142 -8.89 -4.67 -2.53
CA GLN A 142 -10.14 -3.99 -2.22
C GLN A 142 -10.68 -3.33 -3.48
N LYS A 143 -12.00 -3.39 -3.67
CA LYS A 143 -12.72 -2.68 -4.73
C LYS A 143 -13.68 -1.69 -4.09
N LEU A 144 -13.77 -0.52 -4.68
CA LEU A 144 -14.65 0.54 -4.24
C LEU A 144 -15.90 0.56 -5.12
N SER A 145 -17.07 0.63 -4.51
CA SER A 145 -18.36 0.78 -5.20
C SER A 145 -18.80 2.25 -5.32
N GLY A 146 -18.13 3.15 -4.62
CA GLY A 146 -18.40 4.58 -4.63
C GLY A 146 -17.13 5.41 -4.68
N HIS A 147 -17.23 6.63 -5.19
CA HIS A 147 -16.11 7.55 -5.38
C HIS A 147 -16.11 8.64 -4.30
N MET A 148 -15.11 8.62 -3.42
CA MET A 148 -14.90 9.65 -2.40
C MET A 148 -13.54 10.36 -2.52
N GLY A 149 -12.75 10.03 -3.55
CA GLY A 149 -11.44 10.62 -3.81
C GLY A 149 -10.34 10.22 -2.81
N TRP A 150 -10.63 9.37 -1.85
CA TRP A 150 -9.68 8.92 -0.83
C TRP A 150 -9.27 7.47 -1.03
N ASP A 151 -8.04 7.17 -0.64
CA ASP A 151 -7.65 5.78 -0.41
C ASP A 151 -8.31 5.29 0.89
N PRO A 152 -9.08 4.20 0.88
CA PRO A 152 -9.76 3.72 2.08
C PRO A 152 -8.81 3.28 3.19
N THR A 153 -7.54 3.08 2.87
CA THR A 153 -6.49 2.69 3.83
C THR A 153 -5.67 3.87 4.36
N ASP A 154 -5.93 5.10 3.88
CA ASP A 154 -5.24 6.30 4.39
C ASP A 154 -5.63 6.50 5.86
N PRO A 155 -4.64 6.55 6.79
CA PRO A 155 -4.90 6.65 8.21
C PRO A 155 -5.33 8.04 8.68
N ASP A 156 -5.53 8.99 7.78
CA ASP A 156 -5.97 10.34 8.13
C ASP A 156 -7.34 10.30 8.80
N ILE A 157 -7.50 11.02 9.90
CA ILE A 157 -8.76 11.09 10.67
C ILE A 157 -9.93 11.65 9.87
N HIS A 158 -9.65 12.45 8.83
CA HIS A 158 -10.65 13.01 7.92
C HIS A 158 -11.04 12.08 6.78
N ASN A 159 -10.46 10.87 6.73
CA ASN A 159 -10.79 9.90 5.69
C ASN A 159 -12.25 9.44 5.86
N PRO A 160 -13.14 9.72 4.89
CA PRO A 160 -14.56 9.43 5.01
C PRO A 160 -14.86 7.92 5.10
N TYR A 161 -13.96 7.07 4.60
CA TYR A 161 -14.10 5.61 4.76
C TYR A 161 -13.96 5.17 6.22
N LEU A 162 -13.11 5.82 7.02
CA LEU A 162 -12.96 5.53 8.45
C LEU A 162 -14.18 5.98 9.23
N ILE A 163 -14.76 7.14 8.87
CA ILE A 163 -15.97 7.67 9.51
C ILE A 163 -17.16 6.76 9.27
N LYS A 164 -17.34 6.28 8.03
CA LYS A 164 -18.43 5.34 7.69
C LYS A 164 -18.35 4.02 8.47
N VAL A 165 -17.16 3.47 8.64
CA VAL A 165 -16.95 2.26 9.44
C VAL A 165 -17.35 2.49 10.91
N LYS A 166 -17.02 3.66 11.47
CA LYS A 166 -17.44 4.02 12.83
C LYS A 166 -18.97 4.17 12.92
N SER A 167 -19.62 4.80 11.96
CA SER A 167 -21.07 4.98 11.96
C SER A 167 -21.83 3.65 11.78
N ILE A 168 -21.35 2.72 10.98
CA ILE A 168 -21.95 1.39 10.84
C ILE A 168 -21.87 0.59 12.15
N LYS A 169 -20.75 0.67 12.86
CA LYS A 169 -20.63 0.04 14.18
C LYS A 169 -21.60 0.63 15.22
N LEU A 170 -21.91 1.91 15.12
CA LEU A 170 -22.84 2.60 16.00
C LEU A 170 -24.31 2.24 15.74
N SER A 171 -24.65 1.91 14.49
CA SER A 171 -26.05 1.60 14.09
C SER A 171 -26.48 0.15 14.34
N THR A 172 -25.53 -0.76 14.56
CA THR A 172 -25.83 -2.21 14.62
C THR A 172 -25.92 -2.79 16.01
N THR A 173 -25.56 -2.07 17.05
CA THR A 173 -25.49 -2.64 18.40
C THR A 173 -26.48 -1.99 19.34
N LYS A 174 -27.56 -2.72 19.61
CA LYS A 174 -28.34 -2.72 20.87
C LYS A 174 -28.01 -1.56 21.85
N LYS A 175 -28.14 -0.30 21.44
CA LYS A 175 -27.94 0.87 22.32
C LYS A 175 -26.53 1.02 22.93
N THR A 176 -25.49 0.41 22.34
CA THR A 176 -24.11 0.54 22.84
C THR A 176 -23.27 1.33 21.84
N LEU A 177 -22.67 2.40 22.31
CA LEU A 177 -21.84 3.30 21.53
C LEU A 177 -20.37 3.03 21.84
N GLU A 178 -19.55 2.66 20.84
CA GLU A 178 -18.10 2.61 20.99
C GLU A 178 -17.48 3.93 20.53
N ILE A 179 -16.96 4.72 21.46
CA ILE A 179 -16.22 5.95 21.17
C ILE A 179 -14.79 5.76 21.66
N GLY A 180 -13.83 5.81 20.75
CA GLY A 180 -12.42 5.71 21.11
C GLY A 180 -12.02 4.40 21.81
N GLY A 181 -12.68 3.28 21.45
CA GLY A 181 -12.42 1.96 22.03
C GLY A 181 -13.05 1.71 23.42
N LYS A 182 -13.82 2.67 23.94
CA LYS A 182 -14.59 2.47 25.18
C LYS A 182 -16.06 2.25 24.84
N LYS A 183 -16.65 1.19 25.41
CA LYS A 183 -18.09 0.95 25.33
C LYS A 183 -18.81 1.87 26.29
N LYS A 184 -19.79 2.61 25.80
CA LYS A 184 -20.73 3.36 26.64
C LYS A 184 -22.15 3.01 26.24
N ASP A 185 -22.97 2.69 27.20
CA ASP A 185 -24.41 2.49 26.97
C ASP A 185 -25.04 3.85 26.70
N ALA A 186 -25.68 3.97 25.53
CA ALA A 186 -26.48 5.13 25.18
C ALA A 186 -27.94 4.81 25.48
N LYS A 187 -28.55 5.58 26.34
CA LYS A 187 -30.01 5.60 26.51
C LYS A 187 -30.56 6.55 25.44
N PHE A 188 -31.39 6.02 24.55
CA PHE A 188 -32.20 6.78 23.60
C PHE A 188 -33.61 6.91 24.16
#